data_ec984822d22db53b86304298b5727438
#
_entry.id   ec984822d22db53b86304298b5727438
#
_cell.length_a   1.000
_cell.length_b   1.000
_cell.length_c   1.000
_cell.angle_alpha   90.00
_cell.angle_beta   90.00
_cell.angle_gamma   90.00
#
_symmetry.space_group_name_H-M   'P 1'
#
loop_
_entity.id
_entity.type
_entity.pdbx_description
1 polymer ?
#
loop_
_entity_poly.entity_id
_entity_poly.type
_entity_poly.pdbx_seq_one_letter_code
_entity_poly.pdbx_strand_id
1 'polypeptide(L)'
;MIQLTIMKITGYGPWTLTLGFDREHELQMLQSKLYNKLQELFSKKNCLVFLNRSDEYFAVTNGLLSSRTGHTEMSVYLAQLANLSPITAICEMMDSETYSALSVDKAEKYAKENAIPFIDGKELLEFSKVN
;
A
#
# COMPACT_ATOMS: atom_id res chain seq x y z
N MET A 1 -10.95 3.16 -15.75
CA MET A 1 -9.52 3.46 -15.47
C MET A 1 -8.86 2.18 -14.98
N ILE A 2 -7.61 1.93 -15.37
CA ILE A 2 -6.84 0.79 -14.81
C ILE A 2 -5.79 1.39 -13.90
N GLN A 3 -5.71 0.90 -12.67
CA GLN A 3 -4.73 1.31 -11.68
C GLN A 3 -3.74 0.17 -11.44
N LEU A 4 -2.46 0.51 -11.45
CA LEU A 4 -1.36 -0.39 -11.08
C LEU A 4 -0.81 0.04 -9.72
N THR A 5 -0.85 -0.85 -8.76
CA THR A 5 -0.23 -0.68 -7.44
C THR A 5 1.03 -1.54 -7.36
N ILE A 6 2.13 -0.95 -6.99
CA ILE A 6 3.39 -1.65 -6.74
C ILE A 6 3.61 -1.72 -5.23
N MET A 7 3.72 -2.93 -4.71
CA MET A 7 4.06 -3.18 -3.30
C MET A 7 5.48 -3.73 -3.25
N LYS A 8 6.34 -3.10 -2.46
CA LYS A 8 7.73 -3.52 -2.33
C LYS A 8 8.13 -3.66 -0.86
N ILE A 9 8.82 -4.76 -0.56
CA ILE A 9 9.44 -4.97 0.76
C ILE A 9 10.74 -4.18 0.79
N THR A 10 10.80 -3.11 1.58
CA THR A 10 12.01 -2.28 1.71
C THR A 10 13.08 -2.99 2.53
N GLY A 11 14.35 -2.75 2.21
CA GLY A 11 15.47 -3.37 2.90
C GLY A 11 15.67 -4.87 2.63
N TYR A 12 14.88 -5.44 1.72
CA TYR A 12 14.95 -6.88 1.40
C TYR A 12 16.35 -7.34 0.97
N GLY A 13 16.99 -6.64 0.05
CA GLY A 13 18.32 -7.01 -0.43
C GLY A 13 19.39 -7.04 0.68
N PRO A 14 19.60 -5.95 1.44
CA PRO A 14 20.52 -5.98 2.58
C PRO A 14 20.17 -7.04 3.62
N TRP A 15 18.89 -7.26 3.90
CA TRP A 15 18.45 -8.27 4.86
C TRP A 15 18.74 -9.69 4.39
N THR A 16 18.48 -10.02 3.14
CA THR A 16 18.75 -11.37 2.58
C THR A 16 20.23 -11.70 2.55
N LEU A 17 21.11 -10.71 2.39
CA LEU A 17 22.57 -10.91 2.45
C LEU A 17 23.06 -11.34 3.85
N THR A 18 22.28 -11.10 4.88
CA THR A 18 22.59 -11.54 6.25
C THR A 18 22.07 -12.94 6.58
N LEU A 19 21.21 -13.48 5.70
CA LEU A 19 20.67 -14.84 5.86
C LEU A 19 21.65 -15.84 5.28
N GLY A 20 22.03 -16.85 6.06
CA GLY A 20 22.77 -17.99 5.53
C GLY A 20 21.91 -18.84 4.59
N PHE A 21 22.54 -19.74 3.84
CA PHE A 21 21.90 -20.64 2.88
C PHE A 21 20.70 -21.40 3.45
N ASP A 22 20.78 -21.78 4.71
CA ASP A 22 19.73 -22.56 5.41
C ASP A 22 18.41 -21.79 5.55
N ARG A 23 18.44 -20.44 5.54
CA ARG A 23 17.25 -19.60 5.65
C ARG A 23 16.66 -19.16 4.33
N GLU A 24 17.36 -19.35 3.24
CA GLU A 24 16.87 -18.98 1.90
C GLU A 24 15.59 -19.76 1.55
N HIS A 25 15.54 -21.05 1.88
CA HIS A 25 14.36 -21.88 1.68
C HIS A 25 13.17 -21.40 2.51
N GLU A 26 13.38 -21.05 3.79
CA GLU A 26 12.33 -20.50 4.66
C GLU A 26 11.80 -19.18 4.09
N LEU A 27 12.67 -18.34 3.55
CA LEU A 27 12.30 -17.09 2.92
C LEU A 27 11.43 -17.31 1.67
N GLN A 28 11.81 -18.25 0.81
CA GLN A 28 11.02 -18.59 -0.39
C GLN A 28 9.63 -19.12 -0.02
N MET A 29 9.55 -19.93 1.05
CA MET A 29 8.27 -20.42 1.57
C MET A 29 7.41 -19.27 2.11
N LEU A 30 8.02 -18.31 2.80
CA LEU A 30 7.32 -17.13 3.31
C LEU A 30 6.80 -16.23 2.17
N GLN A 31 7.59 -16.02 1.14
CA GLN A 31 7.20 -15.27 -0.06
C GLN A 31 6.02 -15.93 -0.77
N SER A 32 6.06 -17.26 -0.92
CA SER A 32 4.96 -18.02 -1.53
C SER A 32 3.67 -17.90 -0.71
N LYS A 33 3.78 -17.97 0.62
CA LYS A 33 2.64 -17.75 1.52
C LYS A 33 2.07 -16.34 1.38
N LEU A 34 2.94 -15.34 1.34
CA LEU A 34 2.53 -13.94 1.17
C LEU A 34 1.83 -13.73 -0.18
N TYR A 35 2.40 -14.24 -1.27
CA TYR A 35 1.80 -14.17 -2.60
C TYR A 35 0.42 -14.81 -2.66
N ASN A 36 0.29 -16.02 -2.14
CA ASN A 36 -0.99 -16.73 -2.09
C ASN A 36 -2.02 -15.96 -1.27
N LYS A 37 -1.59 -15.35 -0.16
CA LYS A 37 -2.48 -14.54 0.68
C LYS A 37 -2.92 -13.26 -0.02
N LEU A 38 -2.02 -12.60 -0.73
CA LEU A 38 -2.35 -11.45 -1.56
C LEU A 38 -3.32 -11.82 -2.68
N GLN A 39 -3.10 -12.92 -3.37
CA GLN A 39 -4.04 -13.41 -4.39
C GLN A 39 -5.43 -13.69 -3.79
N GLU A 40 -5.51 -14.36 -2.65
CA GLU A 40 -6.77 -14.64 -1.97
C GLU A 40 -7.52 -13.35 -1.60
N LEU A 41 -6.82 -12.36 -1.04
CA LEU A 41 -7.40 -11.09 -0.60
C LEU A 41 -7.87 -10.23 -1.78
N PHE A 42 -7.09 -10.18 -2.84
CA PHE A 42 -7.34 -9.30 -3.97
C PHE A 42 -8.29 -9.92 -5.01
N SER A 43 -8.33 -11.24 -5.16
CA SER A 43 -9.27 -11.91 -6.07
C SER A 43 -10.73 -11.61 -5.72
N LYS A 44 -11.05 -11.51 -4.43
CA LYS A 44 -12.38 -11.14 -3.94
C LYS A 44 -12.78 -9.69 -4.28
N LYS A 45 -11.85 -8.88 -4.78
CA LYS A 45 -12.01 -7.45 -5.08
C LYS A 45 -11.80 -7.12 -6.56
N ASN A 46 -11.92 -8.11 -7.44
CA ASN A 46 -11.66 -7.97 -8.88
C ASN A 46 -10.27 -7.37 -9.20
N CYS A 47 -9.26 -7.75 -8.42
CA CYS A 47 -7.88 -7.36 -8.61
C CYS A 47 -7.06 -8.56 -9.06
N LEU A 48 -6.11 -8.33 -9.97
CA LEU A 48 -5.10 -9.31 -10.34
C LEU A 48 -3.80 -8.97 -9.61
N VAL A 49 -3.15 -9.98 -9.05
CA VAL A 49 -1.86 -9.83 -8.36
C VAL A 49 -0.81 -10.63 -9.10
N PHE A 50 0.33 -10.00 -9.37
CA PHE A 50 1.49 -10.60 -10.03
C PHE A 50 2.71 -10.46 -9.13
N LEU A 51 3.50 -11.51 -9.05
CA LEU A 51 4.84 -11.47 -8.48
C LEU A 51 5.81 -11.02 -9.58
N ASN A 52 6.50 -9.90 -9.38
CA ASN A 52 7.52 -9.43 -10.31
C ASN A 52 8.91 -9.90 -9.91
N ARG A 53 9.23 -9.72 -8.62
CA ARG A 53 10.50 -10.16 -8.01
C ARG A 53 10.20 -10.73 -6.63
N SER A 54 11.23 -11.27 -6.01
CA SER A 54 11.11 -11.83 -4.66
C SER A 54 10.62 -10.85 -3.58
N ASP A 55 10.73 -9.55 -3.84
CA ASP A 55 10.37 -8.46 -2.93
C ASP A 55 9.33 -7.48 -3.50
N GLU A 56 8.81 -7.75 -4.71
CA GLU A 56 7.96 -6.79 -5.42
C GLU A 56 6.73 -7.46 -6.02
N TYR A 57 5.56 -6.93 -5.70
CA TYR A 57 4.26 -7.42 -6.14
C TYR A 57 3.51 -6.32 -6.87
N PHE A 58 2.83 -6.68 -7.94
CA PHE A 58 1.94 -5.78 -8.67
C PHE A 58 0.49 -6.18 -8.43
N ALA A 59 -0.33 -5.21 -8.09
CA ALA A 59 -1.78 -5.38 -8.05
C ALA A 59 -2.43 -4.44 -9.08
N VAL A 60 -3.29 -5.00 -9.91
CA VAL A 60 -4.03 -4.26 -10.94
C VAL A 60 -5.49 -4.18 -10.56
N THR A 61 -6.02 -2.98 -10.48
CA THR A 61 -7.40 -2.69 -10.09
C THR A 61 -8.07 -1.75 -11.10
N ASN A 62 -9.39 -1.56 -10.98
CA ASN A 62 -10.09 -0.55 -11.79
C ASN A 62 -9.85 0.90 -11.33
N GLY A 63 -9.20 1.10 -10.19
CA GLY A 63 -8.76 2.40 -9.69
C GLY A 63 -9.86 3.41 -9.36
N LEU A 64 -11.11 2.96 -9.21
CA LEU A 64 -12.23 3.85 -8.89
C LEU A 64 -12.53 3.86 -7.40
N LEU A 65 -12.57 5.06 -6.81
CA LEU A 65 -12.95 5.26 -5.41
C LEU A 65 -14.36 4.74 -5.10
N SER A 66 -15.26 4.75 -6.08
CA SER A 66 -16.60 4.16 -5.98
C SER A 66 -16.59 2.62 -5.87
N SER A 67 -15.53 1.98 -6.32
CA SER A 67 -15.39 0.51 -6.28
C SER A 67 -14.65 0.03 -5.04
N ARG A 68 -13.76 0.85 -4.50
CA ARG A 68 -12.94 0.53 -3.34
C ARG A 68 -12.47 1.80 -2.64
N THR A 69 -12.57 1.82 -1.32
CA THR A 69 -12.19 2.97 -0.48
C THR A 69 -10.85 2.73 0.25
N GLY A 70 -9.83 2.31 -0.49
CA GLY A 70 -8.48 2.10 0.04
C GLY A 70 -7.58 3.32 -0.13
N HIS A 71 -6.43 3.34 0.57
CA HIS A 71 -5.43 4.42 0.48
C HIS A 71 -4.96 4.67 -0.96
N THR A 72 -4.88 3.61 -1.76
CA THR A 72 -4.46 3.68 -3.15
C THR A 72 -5.47 4.44 -4.00
N GLU A 73 -6.76 4.13 -3.89
CA GLU A 73 -7.83 4.81 -4.62
C GLU A 73 -7.97 6.26 -4.16
N MET A 74 -7.84 6.51 -2.85
CA MET A 74 -7.87 7.86 -2.29
C MET A 74 -6.71 8.72 -2.79
N SER A 75 -5.49 8.19 -2.83
CA SER A 75 -4.32 8.93 -3.32
C SER A 75 -4.43 9.28 -4.81
N VAL A 76 -4.94 8.36 -5.62
CA VAL A 76 -5.21 8.62 -7.06
C VAL A 76 -6.31 9.68 -7.22
N TYR A 77 -7.37 9.60 -6.41
CA TYR A 77 -8.43 10.58 -6.43
C TYR A 77 -7.94 11.99 -6.07
N LEU A 78 -7.07 12.11 -5.06
CA LEU A 78 -6.42 13.39 -4.71
C LEU A 78 -5.59 13.96 -5.86
N ALA A 79 -4.82 13.11 -6.55
CA ALA A 79 -4.06 13.55 -7.72
C ALA A 79 -4.99 14.07 -8.84
N GLN A 80 -6.12 13.40 -9.08
CA GLN A 80 -7.12 13.84 -10.04
C GLN A 80 -7.76 15.18 -9.66
N LEU A 81 -8.13 15.37 -8.38
CA LEU A 81 -8.65 16.63 -7.88
C LEU A 81 -7.67 17.79 -8.08
N ALA A 82 -6.39 17.51 -7.97
CA ALA A 82 -5.32 18.49 -8.21
C ALA A 82 -4.99 18.69 -9.71
N ASN A 83 -5.72 18.07 -10.64
CA ASN A 83 -5.40 18.04 -12.07
C ASN A 83 -3.98 17.54 -12.38
N LEU A 84 -3.48 16.61 -11.57
CA LEU A 84 -2.19 15.95 -11.78
C LEU A 84 -2.39 14.60 -12.48
N SER A 85 -1.31 14.09 -13.06
CA SER A 85 -1.30 12.70 -13.54
C SER A 85 -1.63 11.75 -12.37
N PRO A 86 -2.51 10.76 -12.57
CA PRO A 86 -2.97 9.86 -11.50
C PRO A 86 -1.91 8.80 -11.14
N ILE A 87 -0.71 9.27 -10.86
CA ILE A 87 0.45 8.47 -10.44
C ILE A 87 0.85 8.95 -9.05
N THR A 88 0.77 8.07 -8.06
CA THR A 88 1.06 8.38 -6.67
C THR A 88 1.99 7.34 -6.05
N ALA A 89 2.85 7.79 -5.17
CA ALA A 89 3.62 6.92 -4.29
C ALA A 89 3.00 6.99 -2.89
N ILE A 90 2.77 5.84 -2.28
CA ILE A 90 2.23 5.74 -0.92
C ILE A 90 3.19 4.92 -0.06
N CYS A 91 3.29 5.29 1.20
CA CYS A 91 4.06 4.58 2.21
C CYS A 91 3.20 4.43 3.47
N GLU A 92 3.17 3.23 4.03
CA GLU A 92 2.44 2.97 5.26
C GLU A 92 3.29 3.41 6.46
N MET A 93 2.70 4.19 7.36
CA MET A 93 3.37 4.58 8.60
C MET A 93 3.22 3.44 9.62
N MET A 94 4.35 2.95 10.10
CA MET A 94 4.42 1.87 11.06
C MET A 94 4.76 2.41 12.45
N ASP A 95 4.14 1.82 13.46
CA ASP A 95 4.50 2.07 14.86
C ASP A 95 5.81 1.35 15.19
N SER A 96 6.81 2.07 15.71
CA SER A 96 8.14 1.54 15.99
C SER A 96 8.19 0.55 17.16
N GLU A 97 7.18 0.54 18.01
CA GLU A 97 7.11 -0.33 19.18
C GLU A 97 6.34 -1.61 18.89
N THR A 98 5.21 -1.47 18.20
CA THR A 98 4.29 -2.59 17.93
C THR A 98 4.47 -3.23 16.56
N TYR A 99 5.22 -2.57 15.67
CA TYR A 99 5.40 -2.97 14.26
C TYR A 99 4.09 -3.16 13.48
N SER A 100 3.01 -2.56 13.97
CA SER A 100 1.71 -2.50 13.29
C SER A 100 1.51 -1.14 12.62
N ALA A 101 0.44 -0.99 11.86
CA ALA A 101 0.06 0.30 11.27
C ALA A 101 -0.08 1.36 12.37
N LEU A 102 0.48 2.55 12.13
CA LEU A 102 0.39 3.66 13.06
C LEU A 102 -1.07 4.10 13.24
N SER A 103 -1.48 4.39 14.48
CA SER A 103 -2.83 4.89 14.72
C SER A 103 -3.03 6.28 14.10
N VAL A 104 -4.28 6.59 13.74
CA VAL A 104 -4.66 7.89 13.14
C VAL A 104 -4.21 9.05 14.02
N ASP A 105 -4.45 8.98 15.33
CA ASP A 105 -4.07 10.03 16.28
C ASP A 105 -2.57 10.29 16.31
N LYS A 106 -1.76 9.21 16.29
CA LYS A 106 -0.29 9.32 16.22
C LYS A 106 0.16 9.89 14.87
N ALA A 107 -0.50 9.51 13.78
CA ALA A 107 -0.19 10.01 12.44
C ALA A 107 -0.53 11.51 12.30
N GLU A 108 -1.68 11.94 12.82
CA GLU A 108 -2.08 13.35 12.84
C GLU A 108 -1.09 14.20 13.67
N LYS A 109 -0.72 13.71 14.85
CA LYS A 109 0.29 14.37 15.70
C LYS A 109 1.62 14.52 14.96
N TYR A 110 2.10 13.44 14.32
CA TYR A 110 3.33 13.47 13.54
C TYR A 110 3.26 14.47 12.39
N ALA A 111 2.15 14.49 11.65
CA ALA A 111 1.94 15.43 10.55
C ALA A 111 1.99 16.88 11.04
N LYS A 112 1.34 17.18 12.17
CA LYS A 112 1.36 18.51 12.79
C LYS A 112 2.74 18.94 13.26
N GLU A 113 3.50 18.05 13.90
CA GLU A 113 4.85 18.32 14.38
C GLU A 113 5.85 18.57 13.24
N ASN A 114 5.62 17.96 12.07
CA ASN A 114 6.49 18.04 10.91
C ASN A 114 5.95 18.96 9.79
N ALA A 115 4.89 19.72 10.05
CA ALA A 115 4.24 20.61 9.07
C ALA A 115 3.85 19.89 7.77
N ILE A 116 3.39 18.63 7.87
CA ILE A 116 2.90 17.83 6.76
C ILE A 116 1.37 17.96 6.68
N PRO A 117 0.76 18.19 5.51
CA PRO A 117 -0.69 18.15 5.37
C PRO A 117 -1.27 16.82 5.81
N PHE A 118 -2.35 16.85 6.59
CA PHE A 118 -3.07 15.68 7.03
C PHE A 118 -4.50 15.73 6.47
N ILE A 119 -4.96 14.63 5.89
CA ILE A 119 -6.32 14.49 5.36
C ILE A 119 -6.90 13.21 5.93
N ASP A 120 -8.03 13.31 6.63
CA ASP A 120 -8.76 12.12 7.06
C ASP A 120 -9.46 11.47 5.85
N GLY A 121 -9.29 10.16 5.72
CA GLY A 121 -9.90 9.40 4.63
C GLY A 121 -11.43 9.45 4.65
N LYS A 122 -12.07 9.63 5.80
CA LYS A 122 -13.53 9.80 5.90
C LYS A 122 -13.98 11.11 5.30
N GLU A 123 -13.29 12.21 5.59
CA GLU A 123 -13.57 13.52 5.00
C GLU A 123 -13.43 13.49 3.48
N LEU A 124 -12.38 12.84 2.98
CA LEU A 124 -12.18 12.67 1.54
C LEU A 124 -13.30 11.86 0.89
N LEU A 125 -13.77 10.79 1.54
CA LEU A 125 -14.87 9.97 1.05
C LEU A 125 -16.21 10.74 1.06
N GLU A 126 -16.46 11.56 2.04
CA GLU A 126 -17.65 12.43 2.09
C GLU A 126 -17.60 13.46 0.96
N PHE A 127 -16.46 14.09 0.77
CA PHE A 127 -16.25 15.03 -0.34
C PHE A 127 -16.48 14.37 -1.71
N SER A 128 -16.04 13.14 -1.89
CA SER A 128 -16.19 12.41 -3.16
C SER A 128 -17.64 12.03 -3.51
N LYS A 129 -18.56 12.07 -2.56
CA LYS A 129 -19.99 11.78 -2.79
C LYS A 129 -20.77 13.00 -3.25
N VAL A 130 -20.23 14.19 -3.04
CA VAL A 130 -20.88 15.47 -3.34
C VAL A 130 -20.45 16.01 -4.71
N ASN A 131 -19.32 15.57 -5.22
CA ASN A 131 -18.73 15.97 -6.49
C ASN A 131 -18.61 14.78 -7.45
#